data_655509ee63f12955a67eb417333377a8
#
_entry.id   655509ee63f12955a67eb417333377a8
#
_cell.length_a   1.000
_cell.length_b   1.000
_cell.length_c   1.000
_cell.angle_alpha   90.00
_cell.angle_beta   90.00
_cell.angle_gamma   90.00
#
_symmetry.space_group_name_H-M   'P 1'
#
loop_
_entity.id
_entity.type
_entity.pdbx_description
1 polymer ?
#
loop_
_entity_poly.entity_id
_entity_poly.type
_entity_poly.pdbx_seq_one_letter_code
_entity_poly.pdbx_strand_id
1 'polypeptide(L)'
;MTNIIDYVKWRGDLSFQNDPFNDIDALALSLLVYVEFNNVVISEKCYLKDVADEFFKLNDVEKLMQEFSFTKNSIVLLEIMAKSNRYKDILLSDYVSELDYKITKQFAAITFWLSDGSIFISYRGTDDTILGWKEDFMMSYKTLIPSQIRAKEYLEMIIGKKYKYSLSFLIKNRDKQTSAFKILKEYFYQYFYGVKIRIGGHSKGGNLAVYAASNSDKKLIDRIICIYNHDG
;
A
#
# COMPACT_ATOMS: atom_id res chain seq x y z
N MET A 1 17.43 19.62 -4.11
CA MET A 1 17.37 18.13 -4.28
C MET A 1 15.91 17.77 -4.35
N THR A 2 15.43 17.21 -5.46
CA THR A 2 14.03 16.75 -5.60
C THR A 2 13.82 15.50 -4.75
N ASN A 3 12.71 15.44 -4.02
CA ASN A 3 12.35 14.32 -3.16
C ASN A 3 10.95 13.79 -3.51
N ILE A 4 10.46 12.79 -2.80
CA ILE A 4 9.16 12.16 -3.06
C ILE A 4 7.98 13.15 -2.93
N ILE A 5 8.06 14.11 -2.01
CA ILE A 5 7.05 15.14 -1.81
C ILE A 5 6.97 16.05 -3.03
N ASP A 6 8.14 16.44 -3.59
CA ASP A 6 8.22 17.26 -4.81
C ASP A 6 7.62 16.51 -6.02
N TYR A 7 7.89 15.19 -6.13
CA TYR A 7 7.29 14.36 -7.17
C TYR A 7 5.77 14.34 -7.06
N VAL A 8 5.22 14.08 -5.87
CA VAL A 8 3.76 14.01 -5.66
C VAL A 8 3.10 15.38 -5.93
N LYS A 9 3.73 16.48 -5.55
CA LYS A 9 3.25 17.83 -5.87
C LYS A 9 3.25 18.08 -7.38
N TRP A 10 4.33 17.75 -8.05
CA TRP A 10 4.48 18.00 -9.48
C TRP A 10 3.61 17.07 -10.33
N ARG A 11 3.59 15.74 -9.99
CA ARG A 11 2.88 14.73 -10.78
C ARG A 11 1.42 14.52 -10.34
N GLY A 12 1.04 15.14 -9.23
CA GLY A 12 -0.30 15.02 -8.64
C GLY A 12 -1.43 15.59 -9.50
N ASP A 13 -1.14 16.38 -10.52
CA ASP A 13 -2.09 16.92 -11.50
C ASP A 13 -2.56 15.87 -12.52
N LEU A 14 -1.72 14.86 -12.85
CA LEU A 14 -2.00 13.83 -13.83
C LEU A 14 -2.62 12.58 -13.20
N SER A 15 -3.80 12.21 -13.68
CA SER A 15 -4.41 10.93 -13.29
C SER A 15 -3.62 9.72 -13.80
N PHE A 16 -3.83 8.54 -13.21
CA PHE A 16 -3.26 7.27 -13.71
C PHE A 16 -3.76 6.87 -15.10
N GLN A 17 -4.80 7.53 -15.62
CA GLN A 17 -5.24 7.36 -17.00
C GLN A 17 -4.34 8.09 -18.00
N ASN A 18 -3.79 9.24 -17.59
CA ASN A 18 -2.91 10.06 -18.44
C ASN A 18 -1.45 9.64 -18.31
N ASP A 19 -1.06 9.17 -17.14
CA ASP A 19 0.28 8.69 -16.83
C ASP A 19 0.17 7.44 -15.94
N PRO A 20 0.45 6.25 -16.45
CA PRO A 20 0.27 4.99 -15.74
C PRO A 20 1.04 4.93 -14.41
N PHE A 21 0.59 4.06 -13.50
CA PHE A 21 1.27 3.77 -12.24
C PHE A 21 2.71 3.32 -12.49
N ASN A 22 3.65 3.93 -11.75
CA ASN A 22 5.09 3.72 -11.90
C ASN A 22 5.80 3.45 -10.56
N ASP A 23 7.12 3.24 -10.60
CA ASP A 23 7.94 2.88 -9.45
C ASP A 23 7.93 3.97 -8.36
N ILE A 24 7.84 5.25 -8.74
CA ILE A 24 7.82 6.35 -7.76
C ILE A 24 6.45 6.45 -7.09
N ASP A 25 5.37 6.13 -7.79
CA ASP A 25 4.05 5.98 -7.17
C ASP A 25 4.05 4.83 -6.15
N ALA A 26 4.70 3.71 -6.50
CA ALA A 26 4.86 2.58 -5.59
C ALA A 26 5.64 2.99 -4.32
N LEU A 27 6.71 3.77 -4.47
CA LEU A 27 7.44 4.32 -3.33
C LEU A 27 6.55 5.25 -2.49
N ALA A 28 5.78 6.15 -3.12
CA ALA A 28 4.88 7.06 -2.42
C ALA A 28 3.84 6.30 -1.58
N LEU A 29 3.22 5.27 -2.15
CA LEU A 29 2.27 4.41 -1.41
C LEU A 29 2.97 3.54 -0.35
N SER A 30 4.24 3.15 -0.57
CA SER A 30 5.04 2.42 0.42
C SER A 30 5.44 3.29 1.62
N LEU A 31 5.57 4.60 1.42
CA LEU A 31 5.80 5.54 2.51
C LEU A 31 4.51 5.92 3.24
N LEU A 32 3.37 5.90 2.55
CA LEU A 32 2.08 6.25 3.15
C LEU A 32 1.66 5.27 4.25
N VAL A 33 2.08 3.99 4.20
CA VAL A 33 1.76 3.00 5.24
C VAL A 33 2.41 3.29 6.61
N TYR A 34 3.34 4.26 6.69
CA TYR A 34 3.90 4.73 7.96
C TYR A 34 2.94 5.63 8.73
N VAL A 35 1.89 6.16 8.10
CA VAL A 35 0.80 6.86 8.80
C VAL A 35 0.04 5.84 9.64
N GLU A 36 -0.16 6.14 10.93
CA GLU A 36 -0.92 5.29 11.82
C GLU A 36 -2.42 5.57 11.72
N PHE A 37 -3.12 4.75 10.94
CA PHE A 37 -4.57 4.85 10.76
C PHE A 37 -5.40 4.13 11.85
N ASN A 38 -4.81 3.81 13.01
CA ASN A 38 -5.46 3.02 14.07
C ASN A 38 -6.78 3.63 14.56
N ASN A 39 -6.90 4.97 14.55
CA ASN A 39 -8.09 5.68 14.96
C ASN A 39 -9.06 5.93 13.80
N VAL A 40 -8.69 5.60 12.58
CA VAL A 40 -9.51 5.76 11.39
C VAL A 40 -10.08 4.39 11.00
N VAL A 41 -11.39 4.27 10.97
CA VAL A 41 -12.03 2.98 10.62
C VAL A 41 -11.91 2.73 9.12
N ILE A 42 -10.98 1.88 8.73
CA ILE A 42 -10.83 1.37 7.35
C ILE A 42 -11.39 -0.07 7.31
N SER A 43 -12.68 -0.22 7.58
CA SER A 43 -13.38 -1.52 7.62
C SER A 43 -13.78 -2.00 6.22
N GLU A 44 -14.05 -1.06 5.32
CA GLU A 44 -14.40 -1.28 3.92
C GLU A 44 -13.52 -0.41 3.02
N LYS A 45 -13.82 -0.38 1.72
CA LYS A 45 -13.11 0.47 0.78
C LYS A 45 -13.44 1.94 1.00
N CYS A 46 -12.48 2.72 1.46
CA CYS A 46 -12.60 4.16 1.69
C CYS A 46 -11.69 4.94 0.74
N TYR A 47 -12.14 6.07 0.25
CA TYR A 47 -11.28 6.94 -0.57
C TYR A 47 -10.16 7.56 0.28
N LEU A 48 -8.97 7.70 -0.31
CA LEU A 48 -7.82 8.31 0.37
C LEU A 48 -8.14 9.69 0.93
N LYS A 49 -8.85 10.52 0.18
CA LYS A 49 -9.29 11.85 0.64
C LYS A 49 -10.15 11.79 1.90
N ASP A 50 -11.10 10.84 1.97
CA ASP A 50 -12.01 10.71 3.12
C ASP A 50 -11.27 10.17 4.35
N VAL A 51 -10.34 9.21 4.15
CA VAL A 51 -9.44 8.70 5.19
C VAL A 51 -8.53 9.79 5.73
N ALA A 52 -8.00 10.65 4.85
CA ALA A 52 -7.17 11.77 5.25
C ALA A 52 -7.97 12.81 6.04
N ASP A 53 -9.17 13.17 5.59
CA ASP A 53 -10.05 14.11 6.29
C ASP A 53 -10.38 13.62 7.70
N GLU A 54 -10.65 12.32 7.86
CA GLU A 54 -10.91 11.71 9.16
C GLU A 54 -9.65 11.68 10.02
N PHE A 55 -8.49 11.31 9.45
CA PHE A 55 -7.21 11.32 10.15
C PHE A 55 -6.89 12.70 10.73
N PHE A 56 -7.03 13.77 9.93
CA PHE A 56 -6.74 15.13 10.37
C PHE A 56 -7.75 15.71 11.36
N LYS A 57 -8.97 15.17 11.43
CA LYS A 57 -9.94 15.51 12.48
C LYS A 57 -9.64 14.85 13.81
N LEU A 58 -9.16 13.60 13.80
CA LEU A 58 -8.97 12.79 15.00
C LEU A 58 -7.61 12.99 15.66
N ASN A 59 -6.63 13.55 14.95
CA ASN A 59 -5.26 13.68 15.43
C ASN A 59 -4.82 15.13 15.55
N ASP A 60 -4.06 15.43 16.60
CA ASP A 60 -3.37 16.70 16.77
C ASP A 60 -2.12 16.71 15.88
N VAL A 61 -2.28 17.24 14.67
CA VAL A 61 -1.24 17.27 13.65
C VAL A 61 -0.05 18.13 14.07
N GLU A 62 -0.26 19.23 14.81
CA GLU A 62 0.84 20.08 15.28
C GLU A 62 1.74 19.29 16.23
N LYS A 63 1.15 18.52 17.13
CA LYS A 63 1.88 17.63 18.03
C LYS A 63 2.64 16.55 17.26
N LEU A 64 1.99 15.86 16.32
CA LEU A 64 2.63 14.83 15.49
C LEU A 64 3.80 15.40 14.66
N MET A 65 3.68 16.64 14.19
CA MET A 65 4.74 17.31 13.44
C MET A 65 5.91 17.80 14.31
N GLN A 66 5.77 17.86 15.63
CA GLN A 66 6.85 18.18 16.56
C GLN A 66 7.67 16.95 16.96
N GLU A 67 7.10 15.77 16.90
CA GLU A 67 7.81 14.53 17.20
C GLU A 67 8.91 14.27 16.16
N PHE A 68 10.08 13.82 16.61
CA PHE A 68 11.16 13.40 15.71
C PHE A 68 10.83 12.00 15.20
N SER A 69 10.27 11.90 14.00
CA SER A 69 9.75 10.63 13.48
C SER A 69 9.84 10.56 11.94
N PHE A 70 10.10 9.35 11.42
CA PHE A 70 9.91 9.02 10.00
C PHE A 70 8.48 9.24 9.54
N THR A 71 7.51 9.09 10.44
CA THR A 71 6.07 9.30 10.20
C THR A 71 5.74 10.72 9.75
N LYS A 72 6.53 11.72 10.16
CA LYS A 72 6.32 13.13 9.80
C LYS A 72 6.20 13.37 8.29
N ASN A 73 7.13 12.83 7.51
CA ASN A 73 7.10 12.98 6.06
C ASN A 73 5.89 12.25 5.44
N SER A 74 5.45 11.15 6.04
CA SER A 74 4.29 10.39 5.59
C SER A 74 2.97 11.13 5.87
N ILE A 75 2.88 11.91 6.95
CA ILE A 75 1.73 12.79 7.23
C ILE A 75 1.64 13.92 6.19
N VAL A 76 2.77 14.56 5.87
CA VAL A 76 2.82 15.57 4.79
C VAL A 76 2.44 14.95 3.46
N LEU A 77 2.92 13.74 3.19
CA LEU A 77 2.61 12.99 1.97
C LEU A 77 1.11 12.69 1.90
N LEU A 78 0.48 12.24 3.00
CA LEU A 78 -0.96 11.99 3.08
C LEU A 78 -1.75 13.25 2.71
N GLU A 79 -1.40 14.41 3.27
CA GLU A 79 -2.08 15.67 3.01
C GLU A 79 -2.05 16.05 1.51
N ILE A 80 -0.87 15.94 0.89
CA ILE A 80 -0.68 16.32 -0.52
C ILE A 80 -1.38 15.31 -1.43
N MET A 81 -1.27 14.01 -1.15
CA MET A 81 -1.88 12.97 -1.95
C MET A 81 -3.41 13.04 -1.89
N ALA A 82 -3.99 13.33 -0.73
CA ALA A 82 -5.45 13.47 -0.55
C ALA A 82 -6.05 14.61 -1.37
N LYS A 83 -5.26 15.64 -1.69
CA LYS A 83 -5.67 16.79 -2.50
C LYS A 83 -5.37 16.64 -4.00
N SER A 84 -4.56 15.67 -4.39
CA SER A 84 -4.08 15.50 -5.76
C SER A 84 -5.07 14.74 -6.64
N ASN A 85 -5.12 15.06 -7.92
CA ASN A 85 -5.94 14.33 -8.88
C ASN A 85 -5.45 12.90 -9.11
N ARG A 86 -4.17 12.65 -8.86
CA ARG A 86 -3.54 11.34 -9.04
C ARG A 86 -3.96 10.34 -7.97
N TYR A 87 -4.03 10.76 -6.69
CA TYR A 87 -4.13 9.83 -5.58
C TYR A 87 -5.43 9.95 -4.77
N LYS A 88 -6.12 11.10 -4.77
CA LYS A 88 -7.28 11.36 -3.89
C LYS A 88 -8.40 10.34 -3.95
N ASP A 89 -8.59 9.73 -5.13
CA ASP A 89 -9.66 8.77 -5.39
C ASP A 89 -9.16 7.31 -5.37
N ILE A 90 -7.92 7.04 -4.93
CA ILE A 90 -7.48 5.69 -4.58
C ILE A 90 -8.32 5.20 -3.40
N LEU A 91 -8.79 3.94 -3.47
CA LEU A 91 -9.47 3.32 -2.34
C LEU A 91 -8.47 2.56 -1.48
N LEU A 92 -8.65 2.67 -0.16
CA LEU A 92 -7.89 1.94 0.85
C LEU A 92 -8.77 0.87 1.48
N SER A 93 -8.17 -0.27 1.83
CA SER A 93 -8.84 -1.33 2.61
C SER A 93 -7.84 -2.16 3.41
N ASP A 94 -8.36 -2.95 4.33
CA ASP A 94 -7.60 -3.99 5.04
C ASP A 94 -6.39 -3.48 5.80
N TYR A 95 -6.46 -2.26 6.33
CA TYR A 95 -5.37 -1.75 7.18
C TYR A 95 -5.21 -2.61 8.43
N VAL A 96 -3.97 -2.99 8.71
CA VAL A 96 -3.58 -3.66 9.95
C VAL A 96 -2.33 -3.00 10.52
N SER A 97 -2.27 -2.89 11.84
CA SER A 97 -1.08 -2.44 12.59
C SER A 97 -1.00 -3.27 13.87
N GLU A 98 0.10 -4.00 14.02
CA GLU A 98 0.27 -5.00 15.09
C GLU A 98 1.63 -4.82 15.77
N LEU A 99 1.61 -4.70 17.10
CA LEU A 99 2.78 -4.72 17.94
C LEU A 99 2.66 -5.87 18.93
N ASP A 100 3.61 -6.81 18.91
CA ASP A 100 3.64 -7.95 19.83
C ASP A 100 5.03 -8.05 20.48
N TYR A 101 5.11 -7.62 21.73
CA TYR A 101 6.35 -7.61 22.50
C TYR A 101 6.83 -9.01 22.91
N LYS A 102 5.93 -10.01 22.96
CA LYS A 102 6.29 -11.39 23.38
C LYS A 102 7.12 -12.08 22.32
N ILE A 103 6.78 -11.89 21.05
CA ILE A 103 7.48 -12.51 19.92
C ILE A 103 8.36 -11.53 19.16
N THR A 104 8.47 -10.28 19.62
CA THR A 104 9.23 -9.21 18.96
C THR A 104 8.74 -9.00 17.52
N LYS A 105 7.45 -8.64 17.35
CA LYS A 105 6.81 -8.39 16.06
C LYS A 105 6.33 -6.94 15.98
N GLN A 106 6.75 -6.23 14.91
CA GLN A 106 6.21 -4.95 14.50
C GLN A 106 5.79 -5.05 13.03
N PHE A 107 4.49 -5.07 12.79
CA PHE A 107 3.92 -5.28 11.46
C PHE A 107 2.81 -4.28 11.17
N ALA A 108 2.82 -3.69 9.98
CA ALA A 108 1.65 -3.01 9.44
C ALA A 108 1.57 -3.21 7.92
N ALA A 109 0.35 -3.23 7.41
CA ALA A 109 0.08 -3.34 5.99
C ALA A 109 -1.25 -2.68 5.64
N ILE A 110 -1.37 -2.28 4.38
CA ILE A 110 -2.59 -1.72 3.80
C ILE A 110 -2.72 -2.11 2.33
N THR A 111 -3.95 -2.22 1.84
CA THR A 111 -4.24 -2.50 0.43
C THR A 111 -4.80 -1.26 -0.25
N PHE A 112 -4.16 -0.80 -1.32
CA PHE A 112 -4.59 0.29 -2.19
C PHE A 112 -5.20 -0.25 -3.48
N TRP A 113 -6.35 0.31 -3.90
CA TRP A 113 -7.07 -0.08 -5.11
C TRP A 113 -6.78 0.94 -6.21
N LEU A 114 -6.08 0.50 -7.24
CA LEU A 114 -5.62 1.36 -8.32
C LEU A 114 -6.65 1.45 -9.44
N SER A 115 -6.66 2.58 -10.15
CA SER A 115 -7.62 2.82 -11.24
C SER A 115 -7.42 1.93 -12.46
N ASP A 116 -6.25 1.27 -12.59
CA ASP A 116 -5.97 0.31 -13.67
C ASP A 116 -6.58 -1.09 -13.44
N GLY A 117 -7.33 -1.27 -12.36
CA GLY A 117 -7.96 -2.54 -12.01
C GLY A 117 -7.05 -3.51 -11.25
N SER A 118 -5.89 -3.07 -10.81
CA SER A 118 -5.01 -3.82 -9.91
C SER A 118 -5.10 -3.30 -8.47
N ILE A 119 -4.54 -4.05 -7.54
CA ILE A 119 -4.30 -3.58 -6.16
C ILE A 119 -2.80 -3.47 -5.91
N PHE A 120 -2.43 -2.58 -4.99
CA PHE A 120 -1.09 -2.48 -4.43
C PHE A 120 -1.15 -2.78 -2.94
N ILE A 121 -0.47 -3.84 -2.50
CA ILE A 121 -0.31 -4.19 -1.09
C ILE A 121 0.99 -3.56 -0.61
N SER A 122 0.90 -2.69 0.38
CA SER A 122 2.05 -2.03 0.99
C SER A 122 2.34 -2.58 2.37
N TYR A 123 3.58 -2.97 2.62
CA TYR A 123 4.10 -3.37 3.93
C TYR A 123 4.93 -2.24 4.52
N ARG A 124 4.67 -1.92 5.80
CA ARG A 124 5.46 -0.94 6.54
C ARG A 124 6.83 -1.51 6.89
N GLY A 125 7.85 -0.71 6.72
CA GLY A 125 9.19 -0.97 7.22
C GLY A 125 9.31 -0.79 8.73
N THR A 126 10.55 -0.67 9.21
CA THR A 126 10.84 -0.38 10.61
C THR A 126 10.31 1.02 10.96
N ASP A 127 9.52 1.11 12.03
CA ASP A 127 9.08 2.37 12.61
C ASP A 127 10.06 2.87 13.69
N ASP A 128 9.73 3.99 14.34
CA ASP A 128 10.56 4.59 15.39
C ASP A 128 10.50 3.84 16.73
N THR A 129 9.78 2.71 16.81
CA THR A 129 9.69 1.94 18.06
C THR A 129 10.92 1.09 18.32
N ILE A 130 11.28 0.93 19.60
CA ILE A 130 12.36 0.01 20.03
C ILE A 130 12.04 -1.44 19.55
N LEU A 131 10.78 -1.79 19.51
CA LEU A 131 10.33 -3.11 19.04
C LEU A 131 10.64 -3.31 17.57
N GLY A 132 10.35 -2.30 16.73
CA GLY A 132 10.66 -2.31 15.31
C GLY A 132 12.15 -2.46 15.05
N TRP A 133 12.98 -1.68 15.76
CA TRP A 133 14.43 -1.77 15.67
C TRP A 133 14.98 -3.12 16.10
N LYS A 134 14.44 -3.71 17.18
CA LYS A 134 14.83 -5.07 17.60
C LYS A 134 14.50 -6.12 16.55
N GLU A 135 13.29 -6.06 15.97
CA GLU A 135 12.90 -7.01 14.93
C GLU A 135 13.74 -6.85 13.67
N ASP A 136 14.04 -5.61 13.27
CA ASP A 136 14.91 -5.33 12.13
C ASP A 136 16.31 -5.91 12.34
N PHE A 137 16.88 -5.69 13.52
CA PHE A 137 18.17 -6.29 13.89
C PHE A 137 18.14 -7.82 13.87
N MET A 138 17.01 -8.45 14.20
CA MET A 138 16.86 -9.91 14.11
C MET A 138 17.08 -10.44 12.70
N MET A 139 16.79 -9.64 11.64
CA MET A 139 17.03 -10.04 10.25
C MET A 139 18.49 -10.33 9.94
N SER A 140 19.45 -9.75 10.72
CA SER A 140 20.88 -9.99 10.52
C SER A 140 21.37 -11.37 10.97
N TYR A 141 20.63 -12.07 11.86
CA TYR A 141 21.07 -13.35 12.44
C TYR A 141 19.99 -14.43 12.48
N LYS A 142 18.71 -14.11 12.21
CA LYS A 142 17.63 -15.10 12.11
C LYS A 142 17.27 -15.34 10.65
N THR A 143 17.03 -16.59 10.32
CA THR A 143 16.54 -16.99 8.99
C THR A 143 15.12 -16.55 8.73
N LEU A 144 14.34 -16.31 9.79
CA LEU A 144 12.93 -15.93 9.72
C LEU A 144 12.54 -15.05 10.89
N ILE A 145 11.83 -13.95 10.61
CA ILE A 145 11.27 -13.05 11.62
C ILE A 145 9.73 -13.10 11.60
N PRO A 146 9.07 -12.77 12.75
CA PRO A 146 7.61 -12.84 12.85
C PRO A 146 6.86 -12.00 11.80
N SER A 147 7.35 -10.82 11.44
CA SER A 147 6.73 -9.97 10.41
C SER A 147 6.77 -10.58 9.02
N GLN A 148 7.77 -11.40 8.67
CA GLN A 148 7.81 -12.11 7.39
C GLN A 148 6.68 -13.15 7.31
N ILE A 149 6.47 -13.93 8.37
CA ILE A 149 5.33 -14.87 8.45
C ILE A 149 4.02 -14.10 8.28
N ARG A 150 3.86 -13.01 9.03
CA ARG A 150 2.64 -12.19 9.00
C ARG A 150 2.39 -11.53 7.64
N ALA A 151 3.44 -11.12 6.93
CA ALA A 151 3.34 -10.55 5.59
C ALA A 151 2.81 -11.58 4.59
N LYS A 152 3.28 -12.83 4.65
CA LYS A 152 2.74 -13.94 3.86
C LYS A 152 1.27 -14.19 4.18
N GLU A 153 0.90 -14.31 5.46
CA GLU A 153 -0.48 -14.51 5.89
C GLU A 153 -1.40 -13.37 5.40
N TYR A 154 -0.94 -12.12 5.46
CA TYR A 154 -1.69 -10.98 4.95
C TYR A 154 -1.91 -11.09 3.43
N LEU A 155 -0.87 -11.41 2.65
CA LEU A 155 -0.99 -11.62 1.21
C LEU A 155 -2.00 -12.73 0.90
N GLU A 156 -1.91 -13.87 1.56
CA GLU A 156 -2.82 -15.01 1.38
C GLU A 156 -4.26 -14.66 1.75
N MET A 157 -4.46 -13.88 2.82
CA MET A 157 -5.78 -13.36 3.21
C MET A 157 -6.37 -12.46 2.12
N ILE A 158 -5.61 -11.50 1.59
CA ILE A 158 -6.07 -10.61 0.53
C ILE A 158 -6.42 -11.39 -0.74
N ILE A 159 -5.59 -12.34 -1.11
CA ILE A 159 -5.83 -13.20 -2.28
C ILE A 159 -7.08 -14.05 -2.08
N GLY A 160 -7.28 -14.62 -0.88
CA GLY A 160 -8.43 -15.45 -0.53
C GLY A 160 -9.76 -14.71 -0.58
N LYS A 161 -9.78 -13.40 -0.34
CA LYS A 161 -10.99 -12.56 -0.46
C LYS A 161 -11.51 -12.44 -1.89
N LYS A 162 -10.77 -12.86 -2.92
CA LYS A 162 -11.14 -12.81 -4.35
C LYS A 162 -11.75 -11.47 -4.75
N TYR A 163 -11.11 -10.40 -4.37
CA TYR A 163 -11.54 -9.05 -4.69
C TYR A 163 -11.77 -8.85 -6.19
N LYS A 164 -12.77 -8.01 -6.52
CA LYS A 164 -13.15 -7.66 -7.90
C LYS A 164 -13.48 -6.18 -7.99
N TYR A 165 -13.22 -5.61 -9.15
CA TYR A 165 -13.75 -4.31 -9.53
C TYR A 165 -15.11 -4.49 -10.22
N SER A 166 -16.01 -3.54 -10.02
CA SER A 166 -17.25 -3.51 -10.81
C SER A 166 -16.97 -3.16 -12.27
N LEU A 167 -17.80 -3.63 -13.18
CA LEU A 167 -17.67 -3.29 -14.59
C LEU A 167 -17.79 -1.77 -14.81
N SER A 168 -18.66 -1.10 -14.08
CA SER A 168 -18.82 0.36 -14.13
C SER A 168 -17.53 1.10 -13.70
N PHE A 169 -16.82 0.60 -12.68
CA PHE A 169 -15.52 1.14 -12.27
C PHE A 169 -14.49 0.99 -13.39
N LEU A 170 -14.37 -0.18 -13.99
CA LEU A 170 -13.42 -0.44 -15.08
C LEU A 170 -13.71 0.42 -16.32
N ILE A 171 -15.00 0.67 -16.64
CA ILE A 171 -15.41 1.54 -17.73
C ILE A 171 -15.03 3.00 -17.43
N LYS A 172 -15.34 3.49 -16.23
CA LYS A 172 -15.11 4.88 -15.83
C LYS A 172 -13.61 5.21 -15.80
N ASN A 173 -12.78 4.28 -15.34
CA ASN A 173 -11.33 4.50 -15.14
C ASN A 173 -10.48 3.98 -16.31
N ARG A 174 -11.09 3.63 -17.44
CA ARG A 174 -10.36 3.21 -18.63
C ARG A 174 -9.57 4.38 -19.23
N ASP A 175 -8.41 4.07 -19.75
CA ASP A 175 -7.70 4.91 -20.71
C ASP A 175 -8.57 5.07 -21.98
N LYS A 176 -8.53 6.26 -22.59
CA LYS A 176 -9.32 6.58 -23.81
C LYS A 176 -9.03 5.63 -24.98
N GLN A 177 -7.85 5.02 -25.02
CA GLN A 177 -7.43 4.08 -26.05
C GLN A 177 -7.82 2.62 -25.74
N THR A 178 -8.31 2.33 -24.54
CA THR A 178 -8.68 0.96 -24.13
C THR A 178 -9.97 0.54 -24.78
N SER A 179 -9.94 -0.52 -25.61
CA SER A 179 -11.12 -1.08 -26.26
C SER A 179 -12.09 -1.72 -25.28
N ALA A 180 -13.39 -1.71 -25.61
CA ALA A 180 -14.42 -2.38 -24.81
C ALA A 180 -14.13 -3.88 -24.61
N PHE A 181 -13.55 -4.54 -25.62
CA PHE A 181 -13.15 -5.95 -25.55
C PHE A 181 -12.10 -6.18 -24.46
N LYS A 182 -11.10 -5.29 -24.33
CA LYS A 182 -10.07 -5.38 -23.30
C LYS A 182 -10.66 -5.22 -21.90
N ILE A 183 -11.63 -4.33 -21.72
CA ILE A 183 -12.35 -4.14 -20.45
C ILE A 183 -13.14 -5.39 -20.06
N LEU A 184 -13.88 -5.97 -21.00
CA LEU A 184 -14.64 -7.20 -20.77
C LEU A 184 -13.69 -8.37 -20.43
N LYS A 185 -12.58 -8.50 -21.16
CA LYS A 185 -11.56 -9.52 -20.87
C LYS A 185 -11.01 -9.36 -19.45
N GLU A 186 -10.69 -8.14 -19.02
CA GLU A 186 -10.20 -7.86 -17.66
C GLU A 186 -11.28 -8.17 -16.60
N TYR A 187 -12.53 -7.78 -16.85
CA TYR A 187 -13.66 -8.09 -15.96
C TYR A 187 -13.85 -9.61 -15.77
N PHE A 188 -13.84 -10.38 -16.86
CA PHE A 188 -13.94 -11.84 -16.78
C PHE A 188 -12.70 -12.48 -16.15
N TYR A 189 -11.50 -11.96 -16.43
CA TYR A 189 -10.28 -12.42 -15.76
C TYR A 189 -10.42 -12.28 -14.24
N GLN A 190 -10.83 -11.10 -13.76
CA GLN A 190 -11.05 -10.87 -12.34
C GLN A 190 -12.16 -11.73 -11.75
N TYR A 191 -13.17 -12.07 -12.53
CA TYR A 191 -14.24 -12.95 -12.09
C TYR A 191 -13.74 -14.36 -11.77
N PHE A 192 -12.86 -14.89 -12.59
CA PHE A 192 -12.32 -16.26 -12.42
C PHE A 192 -11.08 -16.32 -11.53
N TYR A 193 -10.19 -15.36 -11.64
CA TYR A 193 -8.86 -15.40 -11.03
C TYR A 193 -8.65 -14.34 -9.93
N GLY A 194 -9.52 -13.33 -9.83
CA GLY A 194 -9.35 -12.17 -8.95
C GLY A 194 -8.50 -11.06 -9.57
N VAL A 195 -8.31 -9.96 -8.83
CA VAL A 195 -7.55 -8.79 -9.29
C VAL A 195 -6.06 -9.10 -9.40
N LYS A 196 -5.37 -8.39 -10.28
CA LYS A 196 -3.91 -8.38 -10.36
C LYS A 196 -3.34 -7.66 -9.15
N ILE A 197 -2.17 -8.11 -8.68
CA ILE A 197 -1.58 -7.65 -7.44
C ILE A 197 -0.19 -7.07 -7.73
N ARG A 198 0.06 -5.89 -7.20
CA ARG A 198 1.38 -5.35 -6.96
C ARG A 198 1.64 -5.39 -5.47
N ILE A 199 2.84 -5.70 -5.07
CA ILE A 199 3.22 -5.68 -3.65
C ILE A 199 4.52 -4.89 -3.50
N GLY A 200 4.70 -4.24 -2.35
CA GLY A 200 5.93 -3.50 -2.11
C GLY A 200 6.03 -2.95 -0.70
N GLY A 201 7.12 -2.29 -0.44
CA GLY A 201 7.41 -1.61 0.80
C GLY A 201 8.77 -0.93 0.76
N HIS A 202 9.02 -0.06 1.72
CA HIS A 202 10.28 0.62 1.92
C HIS A 202 11.03 -0.03 3.08
N SER A 203 12.37 -0.14 2.99
CA SER A 203 13.23 -0.73 4.02
C SER A 203 12.78 -2.17 4.36
N LYS A 204 12.66 -2.55 5.64
CA LYS A 204 12.11 -3.87 6.06
C LYS A 204 10.83 -4.23 5.30
N GLY A 205 9.96 -3.26 4.97
CA GLY A 205 8.73 -3.50 4.20
C GLY A 205 8.99 -4.05 2.80
N GLY A 206 10.07 -3.63 2.13
CA GLY A 206 10.52 -4.19 0.86
C GLY A 206 10.93 -5.65 1.00
N ASN A 207 11.70 -5.99 2.05
CA ASN A 207 12.04 -7.37 2.37
C ASN A 207 10.79 -8.23 2.65
N LEU A 208 9.81 -7.70 3.42
CA LEU A 208 8.54 -8.38 3.69
C LEU A 208 7.77 -8.70 2.40
N ALA A 209 7.74 -7.76 1.44
CA ALA A 209 7.10 -7.95 0.14
C ALA A 209 7.76 -9.10 -0.66
N VAL A 210 9.09 -9.09 -0.74
CA VAL A 210 9.84 -10.15 -1.43
C VAL A 210 9.62 -11.49 -0.73
N TYR A 211 9.71 -11.52 0.60
CA TYR A 211 9.49 -12.75 1.36
C TYR A 211 8.08 -13.32 1.15
N ALA A 212 7.05 -12.49 1.28
CA ALA A 212 5.65 -12.90 1.11
C ALA A 212 5.42 -13.49 -0.28
N ALA A 213 5.91 -12.85 -1.34
CA ALA A 213 5.80 -13.35 -2.71
C ALA A 213 6.53 -14.68 -2.90
N SER A 214 7.78 -14.77 -2.44
CA SER A 214 8.63 -15.94 -2.68
C SER A 214 8.18 -17.20 -1.92
N ASN A 215 7.43 -17.03 -0.83
CA ASN A 215 7.01 -18.12 0.03
C ASN A 215 5.49 -18.43 -0.05
N SER A 216 4.75 -17.76 -0.90
CA SER A 216 3.33 -18.05 -1.14
C SER A 216 3.14 -19.17 -2.18
N ASP A 217 1.94 -19.76 -2.22
CA ASP A 217 1.59 -20.82 -3.16
C ASP A 217 1.72 -20.31 -4.61
N LYS A 218 2.24 -21.16 -5.50
CA LYS A 218 2.48 -20.85 -6.92
C LYS A 218 1.25 -20.28 -7.62
N LYS A 219 0.06 -20.84 -7.35
CA LYS A 219 -1.21 -20.34 -7.92
C LYS A 219 -1.53 -18.91 -7.49
N LEU A 220 -1.02 -18.48 -6.34
CA LEU A 220 -1.19 -17.13 -5.81
C LEU A 220 -0.19 -16.17 -6.43
N ILE A 221 1.03 -16.64 -6.67
CA ILE A 221 2.12 -15.86 -7.29
C ILE A 221 1.75 -15.43 -8.72
N ASP A 222 1.02 -16.24 -9.47
CA ASP A 222 0.58 -15.94 -10.85
C ASP A 222 -0.27 -14.65 -10.96
N ARG A 223 -0.81 -14.16 -9.85
CA ARG A 223 -1.55 -12.88 -9.78
C ARG A 223 -0.65 -11.68 -9.49
N ILE A 224 0.57 -11.91 -9.01
CA ILE A 224 1.52 -10.85 -8.69
C ILE A 224 2.20 -10.41 -9.98
N ILE A 225 1.95 -9.16 -10.39
CA ILE A 225 2.50 -8.60 -11.63
C ILE A 225 3.79 -7.80 -11.41
N CYS A 226 4.02 -7.34 -10.18
CA CYS A 226 5.23 -6.62 -9.82
C CYS A 226 5.49 -6.66 -8.31
N ILE A 227 6.76 -6.70 -7.93
CA ILE A 227 7.24 -6.57 -6.55
C ILE A 227 8.16 -5.34 -6.50
N TYR A 228 7.84 -4.39 -5.62
CA TYR A 228 8.60 -3.16 -5.42
C TYR A 228 9.37 -3.26 -4.10
N ASN A 229 10.67 -3.41 -4.20
CA ASN A 229 11.57 -3.41 -3.05
C ASN A 229 12.35 -2.09 -3.04
N HIS A 230 11.94 -1.17 -2.16
CA HIS A 230 12.59 0.12 -2.00
C HIS A 230 13.53 0.07 -0.80
N ASP A 231 14.83 -0.13 -1.06
CA ASP A 231 15.91 -0.17 -0.07
C ASP A 231 15.73 -1.22 1.05
N GLY A 232 15.14 -2.38 0.72
CA GLY A 232 14.93 -3.50 1.64
C GLY A 232 15.90 -4.67 1.46
#